data_2d53e435e03a6819432621b2b0eff462
#
_entry.id   2d53e435e03a6819432621b2b0eff462
#
_cell.length_a   1.000
_cell.length_b   1.000
_cell.length_c   1.000
_cell.angle_alpha   90.00
_cell.angle_beta   90.00
_cell.angle_gamma   90.00
#
_symmetry.space_group_name_H-M   'P 1'
#
loop_
_entity.id
_entity.type
_entity.pdbx_description
1 polymer ?
#
loop_
_entity_poly.entity_id
_entity_poly.type
_entity_poly.pdbx_seq_one_letter_code
_entity_poly.pdbx_strand_id
1 'polypeptide(L)'
;MSSSVQSVVSQPYKYGFVTDIESDSLPRGLSEEIVRAISAKKNEPQFMLDFRLKAYRRWLSMEEPNWPNVKYPPIDYNDIVYYSAPKQAEKKLDSLDDVDPALLETFDKLGISINEQKRLANVAVDVIFDSVSIATTFKADLAKHGIVFCSISEASKAHPELVNKYLGTVIPPGDNYFAALNSAVFSDGSFVYIPKGVKCPMDLSTYFRMNNGDTGQFERTLIVAEERSSVTYLEGCTAPMYDTNQLHAAIVELVALDDAEIKYSTVQNWFAGDENGKGGIYNFVTKRGLCKGVNSKISWTQVETGSAITWKYPSCVLVGDNSVGEFYSVALTNNYQQADTGTKMVHVGKNTRSTIISKGISAGKSKNSYRGLVQVNPKAEGARNYSQCDSMLLGDTSNANTFPYIQVQNSSAQVEHEASTSKIGEDQLFYFAQRGISPEDAVSMIISGFCRDVFNELPMEFAAEADKLLSLKLENSVG
;
A
#
# COMPACT_ATOMS: atom_id res chain seq x y z
N MET A 1 8.17 -20.57 33.00
CA MET A 1 7.38 -20.20 31.82
C MET A 1 6.82 -21.45 31.18
N SER A 2 5.50 -21.56 31.00
CA SER A 2 4.86 -22.82 30.61
C SER A 2 5.10 -23.12 29.12
N SER A 3 5.28 -24.41 28.81
CA SER A 3 5.51 -24.92 27.44
C SER A 3 4.41 -24.55 26.43
N SER A 4 3.26 -24.12 26.90
CA SER A 4 2.13 -23.69 26.04
C SER A 4 2.33 -22.29 25.42
N VAL A 5 3.03 -21.37 26.11
CA VAL A 5 3.37 -20.06 25.57
C VAL A 5 4.41 -20.18 24.46
N GLN A 6 5.39 -21.08 24.65
CA GLN A 6 6.46 -21.32 23.68
C GLN A 6 5.97 -21.94 22.38
N SER A 7 4.87 -22.72 22.39
CA SER A 7 4.30 -23.34 21.18
C SER A 7 3.45 -22.36 20.34
N VAL A 8 2.85 -21.35 20.95
CA VAL A 8 2.12 -20.29 20.24
C VAL A 8 3.10 -19.26 19.65
N VAL A 9 4.19 -19.03 20.36
CA VAL A 9 5.28 -18.10 20.04
C VAL A 9 6.12 -18.54 18.83
N SER A 10 6.16 -19.85 18.53
CA SER A 10 6.92 -20.44 17.44
C SER A 10 6.09 -20.73 16.18
N GLN A 11 4.89 -20.15 16.04
CA GLN A 11 4.15 -20.34 14.80
C GLN A 11 4.87 -19.65 13.64
N PRO A 12 5.22 -20.37 12.56
CA PRO A 12 5.85 -19.79 11.39
C PRO A 12 4.91 -18.76 10.76
N TYR A 13 5.49 -17.72 10.17
CA TYR A 13 4.75 -16.71 9.41
C TYR A 13 3.80 -17.40 8.42
N LYS A 14 2.49 -17.29 8.66
CA LYS A 14 1.42 -18.02 7.96
C LYS A 14 1.50 -17.90 6.43
N TYR A 15 1.99 -16.77 5.93
CA TYR A 15 2.08 -16.47 4.50
C TYR A 15 3.46 -16.78 3.90
N GLY A 16 4.36 -17.42 4.67
CA GLY A 16 5.75 -17.68 4.28
C GLY A 16 5.95 -18.83 3.29
N PHE A 17 4.90 -19.55 2.91
CA PHE A 17 4.98 -20.65 1.96
C PHE A 17 5.20 -20.16 0.51
N VAL A 18 5.87 -20.98 -0.30
CA VAL A 18 6.06 -20.78 -1.74
C VAL A 18 5.07 -21.68 -2.47
N THR A 19 4.42 -21.15 -3.52
CA THR A 19 3.59 -21.96 -4.42
C THR A 19 4.48 -22.51 -5.52
N ASP A 20 4.51 -23.84 -5.68
CA ASP A 20 5.30 -24.51 -6.72
C ASP A 20 4.56 -24.42 -8.07
N ILE A 21 4.89 -23.40 -8.84
CA ILE A 21 4.32 -23.13 -10.16
C ILE A 21 5.44 -22.81 -11.13
N GLU A 22 5.42 -23.46 -12.30
CA GLU A 22 6.37 -23.18 -13.36
C GLU A 22 6.16 -21.75 -13.91
N SER A 23 7.20 -20.92 -13.83
CA SER A 23 7.17 -19.51 -14.24
C SER A 23 8.02 -19.26 -15.48
N ASP A 24 7.56 -18.33 -16.30
CA ASP A 24 8.32 -17.72 -17.40
C ASP A 24 8.87 -16.39 -16.93
N SER A 25 10.18 -16.28 -16.82
CA SER A 25 10.88 -15.10 -16.30
C SER A 25 11.83 -14.51 -17.32
N LEU A 26 11.95 -13.19 -17.36
CA LEU A 26 13.00 -12.51 -18.11
C LEU A 26 14.36 -12.63 -17.42
N PRO A 27 15.48 -12.45 -18.16
CA PRO A 27 16.81 -12.41 -17.55
C PRO A 27 16.93 -11.35 -16.45
N ARG A 28 17.87 -11.54 -15.53
CA ARG A 28 18.21 -10.54 -14.50
C ARG A 28 18.80 -9.28 -15.11
N GLY A 29 18.63 -8.19 -14.41
CA GLY A 29 19.18 -6.88 -14.73
C GLY A 29 18.20 -5.98 -15.48
N LEU A 30 18.46 -4.68 -15.39
CA LEU A 30 17.64 -3.65 -16.02
C LEU A 30 18.37 -3.03 -17.22
N SER A 31 17.79 -3.19 -18.38
CA SER A 31 18.28 -2.58 -19.62
C SER A 31 17.11 -2.13 -20.50
N GLU A 32 17.40 -1.38 -21.57
CA GLU A 32 16.36 -1.01 -22.54
C GLU A 32 15.74 -2.24 -23.22
N GLU A 33 16.51 -3.31 -23.43
CA GLU A 33 16.03 -4.58 -23.98
C GLU A 33 15.02 -5.25 -23.05
N ILE A 34 15.29 -5.25 -21.74
CA ILE A 34 14.35 -5.80 -20.74
C ILE A 34 13.05 -4.98 -20.70
N VAL A 35 13.14 -3.65 -20.73
CA VAL A 35 11.95 -2.79 -20.81
C VAL A 35 11.11 -3.08 -22.05
N ARG A 36 11.74 -3.23 -23.21
CA ARG A 36 11.07 -3.62 -24.46
C ARG A 36 10.48 -5.03 -24.41
N ALA A 37 11.19 -5.97 -23.79
CA ALA A 37 10.73 -7.34 -23.61
C ALA A 37 9.48 -7.43 -22.72
N ILE A 38 9.41 -6.65 -21.61
CA ILE A 38 8.22 -6.54 -20.76
C ILE A 38 7.02 -6.06 -21.60
N SER A 39 7.19 -4.97 -22.35
CA SER A 39 6.13 -4.41 -23.18
C SER A 39 5.67 -5.38 -24.28
N ALA A 40 6.59 -6.10 -24.90
CA ALA A 40 6.30 -7.12 -25.92
C ALA A 40 5.54 -8.31 -25.34
N LYS A 41 5.97 -8.85 -24.17
CA LYS A 41 5.28 -9.94 -23.46
C LYS A 41 3.83 -9.59 -23.11
N LYS A 42 3.57 -8.33 -22.81
CA LYS A 42 2.23 -7.84 -22.47
C LYS A 42 1.41 -7.40 -23.68
N ASN A 43 1.96 -7.46 -24.89
CA ASN A 43 1.33 -6.93 -26.12
C ASN A 43 0.80 -5.50 -25.92
N GLU A 44 1.63 -4.62 -25.37
CA GLU A 44 1.24 -3.25 -25.07
C GLU A 44 1.16 -2.38 -26.33
N PRO A 45 0.22 -1.39 -26.38
CA PRO A 45 0.21 -0.40 -27.43
C PRO A 45 1.45 0.51 -27.36
N GLN A 46 1.83 1.12 -28.49
CA GLN A 46 3.07 1.90 -28.63
C GLN A 46 3.23 3.00 -27.57
N PHE A 47 2.14 3.69 -27.19
CA PHE A 47 2.22 4.76 -26.18
C PHE A 47 2.70 4.25 -24.81
N MET A 48 2.40 2.99 -24.47
CA MET A 48 2.88 2.37 -23.23
C MET A 48 4.38 2.11 -23.28
N LEU A 49 4.89 1.59 -24.40
CA LEU A 49 6.32 1.42 -24.59
C LEU A 49 7.06 2.76 -24.54
N ASP A 50 6.52 3.80 -25.18
CA ASP A 50 7.11 5.13 -25.15
C ASP A 50 7.16 5.71 -23.73
N PHE A 51 6.10 5.50 -22.94
CA PHE A 51 6.04 5.87 -21.53
C PHE A 51 7.14 5.16 -20.72
N ARG A 52 7.30 3.84 -20.90
CA ARG A 52 8.32 3.03 -20.22
C ARG A 52 9.74 3.47 -20.57
N LEU A 53 10.03 3.66 -21.85
CA LEU A 53 11.36 4.08 -22.31
C LEU A 53 11.72 5.49 -21.83
N LYS A 54 10.75 6.40 -21.80
CA LYS A 54 10.94 7.73 -21.21
C LYS A 54 11.27 7.63 -19.72
N ALA A 55 10.58 6.77 -18.98
CA ALA A 55 10.82 6.54 -17.57
C ALA A 55 12.20 5.91 -17.31
N TYR A 56 12.58 4.90 -18.09
CA TYR A 56 13.89 4.25 -17.99
C TYR A 56 15.04 5.23 -18.21
N ARG A 57 14.98 6.04 -19.28
CA ARG A 57 15.99 7.08 -19.53
C ARG A 57 16.05 8.12 -18.42
N ARG A 58 14.91 8.45 -17.84
CA ARG A 58 14.86 9.35 -16.67
C ARG A 58 15.51 8.71 -15.46
N TRP A 59 15.21 7.45 -15.18
CA TRP A 59 15.79 6.70 -14.06
C TRP A 59 17.32 6.64 -14.14
N LEU A 60 17.89 6.39 -15.33
CA LEU A 60 19.34 6.38 -15.53
C LEU A 60 20.04 7.72 -15.20
N SER A 61 19.30 8.83 -15.22
CA SER A 61 19.81 10.16 -14.90
C SER A 61 19.59 10.58 -13.45
N MET A 62 19.00 9.71 -12.62
CA MET A 62 18.67 10.01 -11.22
C MET A 62 19.63 9.26 -10.29
N GLU A 63 19.78 9.80 -9.10
CA GLU A 63 20.49 9.14 -8.00
C GLU A 63 19.48 8.57 -7.00
N GLU A 64 19.79 7.40 -6.42
CA GLU A 64 18.98 6.82 -5.37
C GLU A 64 19.01 7.75 -4.15
N PRO A 65 17.83 8.16 -3.62
CA PRO A 65 17.79 9.11 -2.53
C PRO A 65 18.27 8.49 -1.21
N ASN A 66 18.97 9.30 -0.41
CA ASN A 66 19.58 8.90 0.87
C ASN A 66 19.05 9.67 2.08
N TRP A 67 17.99 10.49 1.89
CA TRP A 67 17.42 11.34 2.94
C TRP A 67 16.44 10.65 3.91
N PRO A 68 15.81 9.49 3.60
CA PRO A 68 14.95 8.81 4.56
C PRO A 68 15.71 8.31 5.77
N ASN A 69 15.01 8.24 6.89
CA ASN A 69 15.58 7.76 8.15
C ASN A 69 15.59 6.22 8.25
N VAL A 70 15.99 5.58 7.17
CA VAL A 70 16.18 4.13 7.05
C VAL A 70 17.56 3.82 6.52
N LYS A 71 18.11 2.67 6.90
CA LYS A 71 19.43 2.21 6.43
C LYS A 71 19.33 0.78 5.93
N TYR A 72 19.78 0.56 4.71
CA TYR A 72 19.83 -0.75 4.07
C TYR A 72 21.09 -0.85 3.20
N PRO A 73 21.56 -2.07 2.89
CA PRO A 73 22.65 -2.26 1.94
C PRO A 73 22.26 -1.73 0.55
N PRO A 74 23.24 -1.29 -0.26
CA PRO A 74 22.98 -0.91 -1.65
C PRO A 74 22.22 -2.00 -2.40
N ILE A 75 21.22 -1.61 -3.17
CA ILE A 75 20.44 -2.53 -4.01
C ILE A 75 21.21 -2.77 -5.31
N ASP A 76 21.45 -4.04 -5.64
CA ASP A 76 21.98 -4.40 -6.94
C ASP A 76 20.83 -4.58 -7.95
N TYR A 77 20.57 -3.54 -8.72
CA TYR A 77 19.54 -3.52 -9.75
C TYR A 77 19.82 -4.48 -10.92
N ASN A 78 21.06 -5.00 -11.04
CA ASN A 78 21.42 -5.99 -12.06
C ASN A 78 21.12 -7.43 -11.62
N ASP A 79 20.88 -7.65 -10.33
CA ASP A 79 20.55 -8.98 -9.78
C ASP A 79 19.03 -9.21 -9.61
N ILE A 80 18.19 -8.27 -10.04
CA ILE A 80 16.72 -8.36 -9.93
C ILE A 80 16.14 -8.89 -11.25
N VAL A 81 15.17 -9.82 -11.13
CA VAL A 81 14.27 -10.21 -12.20
C VAL A 81 13.08 -9.26 -12.24
N TYR A 82 12.86 -8.56 -13.34
CA TYR A 82 11.84 -7.51 -13.46
C TYR A 82 10.49 -7.99 -14.01
N TYR A 83 10.42 -9.23 -14.44
CA TYR A 83 9.18 -9.85 -14.91
C TYR A 83 9.21 -11.35 -14.70
N SER A 84 8.19 -11.89 -14.06
CA SER A 84 7.92 -13.31 -13.90
C SER A 84 6.42 -13.55 -13.95
N ALA A 85 5.98 -14.56 -14.68
CA ALA A 85 4.57 -14.91 -14.80
C ALA A 85 4.40 -16.44 -14.79
N PRO A 86 3.33 -17.00 -14.20
CA PRO A 86 2.99 -18.41 -14.36
C PRO A 86 2.84 -18.76 -15.84
N LYS A 87 3.45 -19.88 -16.29
CA LYS A 87 3.38 -20.30 -17.72
C LYS A 87 1.94 -20.52 -18.21
N GLN A 88 1.02 -20.89 -17.31
CA GLN A 88 -0.39 -21.11 -17.64
C GLN A 88 -1.22 -19.81 -17.74
N ALA A 89 -0.68 -18.66 -17.35
CA ALA A 89 -1.38 -17.38 -17.38
C ALA A 89 -1.59 -16.79 -18.79
N GLU A 90 -1.16 -17.46 -19.85
CA GLU A 90 -1.39 -17.03 -21.24
C GLU A 90 -2.87 -17.04 -21.68
N LYS A 91 -3.74 -17.77 -20.94
CA LYS A 91 -5.20 -17.71 -21.13
C LYS A 91 -5.82 -16.92 -20.00
N LYS A 92 -6.29 -15.71 -20.32
CA LYS A 92 -7.09 -14.93 -19.37
C LYS A 92 -8.36 -15.69 -19.03
N LEU A 93 -8.57 -15.92 -17.74
CA LEU A 93 -9.70 -16.70 -17.24
C LEU A 93 -10.84 -15.75 -16.88
N ASP A 94 -12.00 -15.93 -17.49
CA ASP A 94 -13.20 -15.14 -17.23
C ASP A 94 -13.93 -15.59 -15.95
N SER A 95 -13.54 -16.74 -15.40
CA SER A 95 -14.08 -17.34 -14.19
C SER A 95 -12.95 -17.88 -13.30
N LEU A 96 -13.16 -17.80 -11.98
CA LEU A 96 -12.30 -18.44 -10.98
C LEU A 96 -12.33 -19.97 -11.05
N ASP A 97 -13.37 -20.54 -11.65
CA ASP A 97 -13.50 -22.00 -11.80
C ASP A 97 -12.50 -22.56 -12.82
N ASP A 98 -11.90 -21.70 -13.65
CA ASP A 98 -10.91 -22.06 -14.68
C ASP A 98 -9.45 -21.86 -14.18
N VAL A 99 -9.26 -21.36 -12.93
CA VAL A 99 -7.93 -21.08 -12.33
C VAL A 99 -7.26 -22.40 -11.94
N ASP A 100 -5.91 -22.44 -12.11
CA ASP A 100 -5.09 -23.57 -11.68
C ASP A 100 -5.40 -23.93 -10.21
N PRO A 101 -5.70 -25.20 -9.91
CA PRO A 101 -5.98 -25.66 -8.55
C PRO A 101 -4.90 -25.30 -7.52
N ALA A 102 -3.62 -25.26 -7.93
CA ALA A 102 -2.51 -24.89 -7.04
C ALA A 102 -2.57 -23.40 -6.67
N LEU A 103 -3.04 -22.54 -7.57
CA LEU A 103 -3.29 -21.11 -7.29
C LEU A 103 -4.50 -20.94 -6.35
N LEU A 104 -5.58 -21.69 -6.58
CA LEU A 104 -6.76 -21.67 -5.70
C LEU A 104 -6.41 -22.12 -4.29
N GLU A 105 -5.64 -23.22 -4.14
CA GLU A 105 -5.14 -23.68 -2.85
C GLU A 105 -4.24 -22.64 -2.17
N THR A 106 -3.45 -21.90 -2.96
CA THR A 106 -2.63 -20.79 -2.46
C THR A 106 -3.52 -19.71 -1.85
N PHE A 107 -4.59 -19.31 -2.52
CA PHE A 107 -5.50 -18.29 -2.02
C PHE A 107 -6.25 -18.75 -0.77
N ASP A 108 -6.67 -20.00 -0.70
CA ASP A 108 -7.27 -20.59 0.50
C ASP A 108 -6.29 -20.57 1.69
N LYS A 109 -5.04 -20.96 1.47
CA LYS A 109 -3.97 -20.89 2.50
C LYS A 109 -3.72 -19.45 2.98
N LEU A 110 -3.87 -18.48 2.09
CA LEU A 110 -3.75 -17.05 2.41
C LEU A 110 -4.97 -16.52 3.18
N GLY A 111 -6.03 -17.33 3.29
CA GLY A 111 -7.29 -16.91 3.89
C GLY A 111 -8.13 -16.02 2.96
N ILE A 112 -7.76 -15.97 1.66
CA ILE A 112 -8.54 -15.31 0.62
C ILE A 112 -9.52 -16.34 0.08
N SER A 113 -10.63 -16.53 0.77
CA SER A 113 -11.72 -17.36 0.28
C SER A 113 -12.44 -16.63 -0.86
N ILE A 114 -11.93 -16.80 -2.07
CA ILE A 114 -12.51 -16.20 -3.27
C ILE A 114 -13.98 -16.60 -3.41
N ASN A 115 -14.35 -17.82 -2.97
CA ASN A 115 -15.73 -18.31 -3.01
C ASN A 115 -16.62 -17.74 -1.89
N GLU A 116 -16.10 -17.54 -0.68
CA GLU A 116 -16.85 -16.93 0.43
C GLU A 116 -16.99 -15.43 0.27
N GLN A 117 -15.97 -14.73 -0.19
CA GLN A 117 -16.04 -13.30 -0.51
C GLN A 117 -17.03 -13.03 -1.65
N LYS A 118 -17.09 -13.90 -2.65
CA LYS A 118 -18.08 -13.84 -3.72
C LYS A 118 -19.52 -13.97 -3.22
N ARG A 119 -19.74 -14.67 -2.10
CA ARG A 119 -21.09 -14.95 -1.56
C ARG A 119 -21.54 -13.99 -0.46
N LEU A 120 -20.66 -13.47 0.38
CA LEU A 120 -21.02 -12.81 1.64
C LEU A 120 -20.75 -11.29 1.67
N ALA A 121 -19.76 -10.78 0.93
CA ALA A 121 -19.29 -9.42 1.14
C ALA A 121 -19.67 -8.41 0.05
N ASN A 122 -20.28 -8.82 -1.06
CA ASN A 122 -20.55 -7.90 -2.20
C ASN A 122 -19.28 -7.11 -2.61
N VAL A 123 -18.14 -7.79 -2.69
CA VAL A 123 -16.84 -7.24 -3.04
C VAL A 123 -16.38 -7.83 -4.37
N ALA A 124 -15.99 -6.97 -5.31
CA ALA A 124 -15.31 -7.41 -6.53
C ALA A 124 -13.81 -7.54 -6.27
N VAL A 125 -13.22 -8.67 -6.62
CA VAL A 125 -11.82 -8.99 -6.35
C VAL A 125 -11.04 -9.18 -7.64
N ASP A 126 -9.88 -8.53 -7.73
CA ASP A 126 -8.82 -8.83 -8.71
C ASP A 126 -7.64 -9.48 -7.98
N VAL A 127 -7.05 -10.51 -8.58
CA VAL A 127 -5.92 -11.22 -7.98
C VAL A 127 -4.72 -11.15 -8.90
N ILE A 128 -3.63 -10.59 -8.37
CA ILE A 128 -2.36 -10.45 -9.10
C ILE A 128 -1.33 -11.36 -8.43
N PHE A 129 -0.73 -12.23 -9.23
CA PHE A 129 0.31 -13.16 -8.83
C PHE A 129 1.58 -12.86 -9.63
N ASP A 130 2.66 -12.51 -8.91
CA ASP A 130 3.89 -11.97 -9.50
C ASP A 130 3.58 -10.81 -10.47
N SER A 131 3.79 -11.00 -11.77
CA SER A 131 3.69 -9.94 -12.78
C SER A 131 2.38 -9.92 -13.57
N VAL A 132 1.36 -10.73 -13.20
CA VAL A 132 0.13 -10.83 -14.00
C VAL A 132 -1.14 -10.93 -13.16
N SER A 133 -2.23 -10.32 -13.62
CA SER A 133 -3.58 -10.54 -13.10
C SER A 133 -4.08 -11.92 -13.55
N ILE A 134 -4.49 -12.74 -12.59
CA ILE A 134 -4.98 -14.10 -12.81
C ILE A 134 -6.47 -14.10 -13.08
N ALA A 135 -7.25 -13.36 -12.28
CA ALA A 135 -8.71 -13.32 -12.43
C ALA A 135 -9.31 -12.05 -11.81
N THR A 136 -10.39 -11.54 -12.42
CA THR A 136 -11.20 -10.42 -11.91
C THR A 136 -12.65 -10.84 -11.80
N THR A 137 -13.26 -10.70 -10.60
CA THR A 137 -14.66 -11.08 -10.35
C THR A 137 -15.62 -9.92 -10.61
N PHE A 138 -16.92 -10.21 -10.81
CA PHE A 138 -18.00 -9.23 -11.00
C PHE A 138 -17.82 -8.23 -12.15
N LYS A 139 -16.88 -8.48 -13.05
CA LYS A 139 -16.54 -7.58 -14.16
C LYS A 139 -17.76 -7.24 -15.04
N ALA A 140 -18.60 -8.26 -15.35
CA ALA A 140 -19.80 -8.07 -16.14
C ALA A 140 -20.89 -7.25 -15.42
N ASP A 141 -21.01 -7.40 -14.10
CA ASP A 141 -21.98 -6.63 -13.29
C ASP A 141 -21.56 -5.17 -13.16
N LEU A 142 -20.29 -4.91 -12.93
CA LEU A 142 -19.71 -3.55 -12.91
C LEU A 142 -19.86 -2.86 -14.26
N ALA A 143 -19.64 -3.59 -15.36
CA ALA A 143 -19.80 -3.08 -16.73
C ALA A 143 -21.23 -2.62 -17.05
N LYS A 144 -22.28 -3.19 -16.43
CA LYS A 144 -23.67 -2.72 -16.56
C LYS A 144 -23.86 -1.28 -16.07
N HIS A 145 -23.00 -0.83 -15.16
CA HIS A 145 -22.95 0.54 -14.65
C HIS A 145 -21.91 1.41 -15.38
N GLY A 146 -21.27 0.88 -16.42
CA GLY A 146 -20.17 1.54 -17.13
C GLY A 146 -18.86 1.62 -16.34
N ILE A 147 -18.76 0.90 -15.22
CA ILE A 147 -17.55 0.84 -14.41
C ILE A 147 -16.54 -0.08 -15.07
N VAL A 148 -15.28 0.38 -15.17
CA VAL A 148 -14.16 -0.46 -15.58
C VAL A 148 -13.38 -0.85 -14.34
N PHE A 149 -13.23 -2.15 -14.12
CA PHE A 149 -12.35 -2.73 -13.11
C PHE A 149 -11.63 -3.91 -13.73
N CYS A 150 -10.34 -3.74 -13.98
CA CYS A 150 -9.49 -4.76 -14.60
C CYS A 150 -8.01 -4.45 -14.34
N SER A 151 -7.11 -5.34 -14.80
CA SER A 151 -5.69 -5.03 -14.75
C SER A 151 -5.33 -3.85 -15.67
N ILE A 152 -4.28 -3.09 -15.32
CA ILE A 152 -3.82 -1.97 -16.15
C ILE A 152 -3.31 -2.45 -17.53
N SER A 153 -2.79 -3.68 -17.61
CA SER A 153 -2.39 -4.31 -18.85
C SER A 153 -3.57 -4.55 -19.79
N GLU A 154 -4.72 -4.95 -19.23
CA GLU A 154 -5.95 -5.06 -20.02
C GLU A 154 -6.50 -3.69 -20.40
N ALA A 155 -6.57 -2.77 -19.44
CA ALA A 155 -7.08 -1.43 -19.68
C ALA A 155 -6.30 -0.70 -20.80
N SER A 156 -4.98 -0.89 -20.85
CA SER A 156 -4.13 -0.28 -21.90
C SER A 156 -4.53 -0.68 -23.31
N LYS A 157 -5.16 -1.85 -23.48
CA LYS A 157 -5.63 -2.40 -24.78
C LYS A 157 -7.12 -2.15 -25.02
N ALA A 158 -7.95 -2.34 -23.98
CA ALA A 158 -9.40 -2.21 -24.10
C ALA A 158 -9.89 -0.74 -23.98
N HIS A 159 -9.17 0.09 -23.26
CA HIS A 159 -9.51 1.49 -22.95
C HIS A 159 -8.28 2.42 -23.10
N PRO A 160 -7.55 2.35 -24.25
CA PRO A 160 -6.29 3.07 -24.44
C PRO A 160 -6.44 4.59 -24.27
N GLU A 161 -7.58 5.16 -24.62
CA GLU A 161 -7.89 6.58 -24.49
C GLU A 161 -7.93 7.02 -23.02
N LEU A 162 -8.51 6.21 -22.14
CA LEU A 162 -8.57 6.49 -20.69
C LEU A 162 -7.20 6.35 -20.05
N VAL A 163 -6.49 5.26 -20.35
CA VAL A 163 -5.15 5.04 -19.81
C VAL A 163 -4.20 6.14 -20.27
N ASN A 164 -4.19 6.48 -21.56
CA ASN A 164 -3.32 7.54 -22.10
C ASN A 164 -3.67 8.93 -21.53
N LYS A 165 -4.95 9.18 -21.20
CA LYS A 165 -5.41 10.45 -20.61
C LYS A 165 -4.93 10.65 -19.17
N TYR A 166 -4.88 9.57 -18.37
CA TYR A 166 -4.69 9.70 -16.92
C TYR A 166 -3.37 9.12 -16.40
N LEU A 167 -2.79 8.12 -17.06
CA LEU A 167 -1.54 7.48 -16.60
C LEU A 167 -0.39 8.48 -16.53
N GLY A 168 0.26 8.54 -15.38
CA GLY A 168 1.42 9.41 -15.15
C GLY A 168 1.07 10.91 -15.03
N THR A 169 -0.22 11.28 -14.93
CA THR A 169 -0.63 12.67 -14.75
C THR A 169 -0.51 13.14 -13.31
N VAL A 170 -0.61 12.22 -12.36
CA VAL A 170 -0.47 12.50 -10.93
C VAL A 170 0.93 12.15 -10.44
N ILE A 171 1.49 11.03 -10.93
CA ILE A 171 2.87 10.62 -10.67
C ILE A 171 3.60 10.50 -12.02
N PRO A 172 4.19 11.59 -12.51
CA PRO A 172 4.94 11.54 -13.75
C PRO A 172 6.19 10.64 -13.62
N PRO A 173 6.70 10.08 -14.74
CA PRO A 173 7.90 9.22 -14.73
C PRO A 173 9.14 9.79 -14.06
N GLY A 174 9.19 11.10 -13.86
CA GLY A 174 10.32 11.77 -13.21
C GLY A 174 10.04 12.25 -11.78
N ASP A 175 8.97 11.81 -11.13
CA ASP A 175 8.58 12.27 -9.78
C ASP A 175 9.66 11.97 -8.73
N ASN A 176 10.13 10.73 -8.69
CA ASN A 176 11.23 10.29 -7.83
C ASN A 176 11.90 9.04 -8.43
N TYR A 177 13.02 8.63 -7.84
CA TYR A 177 13.85 7.50 -8.31
C TYR A 177 13.06 6.19 -8.47
N PHE A 178 12.31 5.78 -7.43
CA PHE A 178 11.52 4.54 -7.45
C PHE A 178 10.26 4.65 -8.30
N ALA A 179 9.70 5.86 -8.46
CA ALA A 179 8.61 6.09 -9.40
C ALA A 179 9.09 6.00 -10.84
N ALA A 180 10.29 6.47 -11.15
CA ALA A 180 10.90 6.31 -12.46
C ALA A 180 11.19 4.83 -12.76
N LEU A 181 11.76 4.10 -11.80
CA LEU A 181 11.98 2.65 -11.90
C LEU A 181 10.66 1.91 -12.15
N ASN A 182 9.67 2.10 -11.29
CA ASN A 182 8.35 1.48 -11.48
C ASN A 182 7.76 1.81 -12.86
N SER A 183 7.77 3.08 -13.26
CA SER A 183 7.21 3.50 -14.55
C SER A 183 7.88 2.81 -15.77
N ALA A 184 9.15 2.41 -15.64
CA ALA A 184 9.85 1.66 -16.67
C ALA A 184 9.45 0.19 -16.71
N VAL A 185 9.24 -0.45 -15.54
CA VAL A 185 9.16 -1.92 -15.43
C VAL A 185 7.87 -2.45 -14.82
N PHE A 186 6.89 -1.61 -14.41
CA PHE A 186 5.68 -2.14 -13.80
C PHE A 186 5.05 -3.23 -14.66
N SER A 187 4.69 -4.31 -14.00
CA SER A 187 4.22 -5.50 -14.72
C SER A 187 2.70 -5.57 -14.75
N ASP A 188 2.03 -5.25 -13.65
CA ASP A 188 0.58 -5.13 -13.59
C ASP A 188 0.14 -4.21 -12.46
N GLY A 189 -1.13 -4.18 -12.17
CA GLY A 189 -1.80 -3.37 -11.17
C GLY A 189 -3.24 -3.12 -11.60
N SER A 190 -4.00 -2.39 -10.80
CA SER A 190 -5.42 -2.20 -11.07
C SER A 190 -5.70 -0.91 -11.83
N PHE A 191 -6.60 -1.02 -12.80
CA PHE A 191 -7.25 0.13 -13.43
C PHE A 191 -8.71 0.18 -13.03
N VAL A 192 -9.12 1.30 -12.43
CA VAL A 192 -10.50 1.55 -12.02
C VAL A 192 -10.98 2.87 -12.63
N TYR A 193 -12.11 2.81 -13.32
CA TYR A 193 -12.77 4.00 -13.84
C TYR A 193 -14.24 3.98 -13.44
N ILE A 194 -14.67 5.00 -12.70
CA ILE A 194 -16.05 5.19 -12.27
C ILE A 194 -16.67 6.33 -13.07
N PRO A 195 -17.69 6.05 -13.90
CA PRO A 195 -18.31 7.08 -14.75
C PRO A 195 -19.05 8.13 -13.94
N LYS A 196 -19.28 9.26 -14.58
CA LYS A 196 -20.03 10.40 -14.03
C LYS A 196 -21.38 9.99 -13.42
N GLY A 197 -21.62 10.41 -12.18
CA GLY A 197 -22.87 10.17 -11.44
C GLY A 197 -23.06 8.76 -10.90
N VAL A 198 -22.06 7.87 -11.08
CA VAL A 198 -22.15 6.47 -10.63
C VAL A 198 -21.52 6.34 -9.24
N LYS A 199 -22.27 5.79 -8.29
CA LYS A 199 -21.74 5.26 -7.03
C LYS A 199 -21.45 3.78 -7.25
N CYS A 200 -20.20 3.35 -7.00
CA CYS A 200 -19.85 1.95 -7.15
C CYS A 200 -20.75 1.09 -6.24
N PRO A 201 -21.46 0.09 -6.79
CA PRO A 201 -22.45 -0.67 -6.02
C PRO A 201 -21.83 -1.65 -5.02
N MET A 202 -20.54 -1.88 -5.09
CA MET A 202 -19.79 -2.79 -4.24
C MET A 202 -18.37 -2.26 -4.01
N ASP A 203 -17.72 -2.73 -2.96
CA ASP A 203 -16.30 -2.43 -2.73
C ASP A 203 -15.45 -3.20 -3.76
N LEU A 204 -14.37 -2.57 -4.20
CA LEU A 204 -13.40 -3.19 -5.10
C LEU A 204 -12.17 -3.58 -4.28
N SER A 205 -11.60 -4.74 -4.57
CA SER A 205 -10.41 -5.22 -3.87
C SER A 205 -9.40 -5.80 -4.84
N THR A 206 -8.12 -5.52 -4.61
CA THR A 206 -7.03 -6.22 -5.31
C THR A 206 -6.09 -6.84 -4.29
N TYR A 207 -5.73 -8.08 -4.57
CA TYR A 207 -4.78 -8.82 -3.75
C TYR A 207 -3.52 -9.12 -4.55
N PHE A 208 -2.37 -8.71 -4.00
CA PHE A 208 -1.06 -8.91 -4.61
C PHE A 208 -0.30 -10.00 -3.86
N ARG A 209 0.16 -11.02 -4.60
CA ARG A 209 1.02 -12.09 -4.10
C ARG A 209 2.32 -12.12 -4.86
N MET A 210 3.42 -11.77 -4.21
CA MET A 210 4.77 -12.04 -4.68
C MET A 210 5.08 -13.50 -4.36
N ASN A 211 5.57 -14.28 -5.31
CA ASN A 211 5.84 -15.72 -5.11
C ASN A 211 7.29 -16.10 -5.42
N ASN A 212 7.90 -15.51 -6.45
CA ASN A 212 9.26 -15.84 -6.87
C ASN A 212 10.29 -15.06 -6.05
N GLY A 213 11.28 -15.77 -5.45
CA GLY A 213 12.30 -15.19 -4.56
C GLY A 213 13.30 -14.23 -5.19
N ASP A 214 13.52 -14.34 -6.50
CA ASP A 214 14.48 -13.52 -7.24
C ASP A 214 13.84 -12.33 -7.97
N THR A 215 12.51 -12.22 -7.90
CA THR A 215 11.74 -11.23 -8.63
C THR A 215 11.44 -10.01 -7.76
N GLY A 216 11.66 -8.82 -8.30
CA GLY A 216 11.08 -7.59 -7.77
C GLY A 216 9.60 -7.50 -8.12
N GLN A 217 8.81 -6.86 -7.25
CA GLN A 217 7.39 -6.59 -7.50
C GLN A 217 7.21 -5.11 -7.85
N PHE A 218 6.62 -4.85 -9.02
CA PHE A 218 6.44 -3.50 -9.54
C PHE A 218 5.00 -3.31 -10.01
N GLU A 219 4.18 -2.75 -9.14
CA GLU A 219 2.74 -2.58 -9.36
C GLU A 219 2.41 -1.13 -9.67
N ARG A 220 1.38 -0.93 -10.52
CA ARG A 220 0.87 0.41 -10.78
C ARG A 220 -0.65 0.43 -10.83
N THR A 221 -1.26 1.05 -9.84
CA THR A 221 -2.71 1.21 -9.73
C THR A 221 -3.12 2.62 -10.14
N LEU A 222 -4.16 2.73 -10.98
CA LEU A 222 -4.76 3.99 -11.41
C LEU A 222 -6.27 3.95 -11.17
N ILE A 223 -6.78 4.87 -10.33
CA ILE A 223 -8.21 4.99 -10.04
C ILE A 223 -8.69 6.38 -10.43
N VAL A 224 -9.72 6.43 -11.26
CA VAL A 224 -10.36 7.67 -11.71
C VAL A 224 -11.83 7.67 -11.32
N ALA A 225 -12.25 8.63 -10.54
CA ALA A 225 -13.63 8.90 -10.18
C ALA A 225 -14.11 10.18 -10.88
N GLU A 226 -15.02 10.01 -11.85
CA GLU A 226 -15.60 11.13 -12.59
C GLU A 226 -16.58 11.93 -11.73
N GLU A 227 -17.13 13.01 -12.22
CA GLU A 227 -18.01 13.92 -11.48
C GLU A 227 -19.18 13.20 -10.77
N ARG A 228 -19.40 13.48 -9.48
CA ARG A 228 -20.46 12.91 -8.63
C ARG A 228 -20.42 11.38 -8.57
N SER A 229 -19.24 10.81 -8.64
CA SER A 229 -19.04 9.37 -8.50
C SER A 229 -18.33 9.01 -7.20
N SER A 230 -18.43 7.76 -6.77
CA SER A 230 -17.74 7.29 -5.58
C SER A 230 -17.31 5.83 -5.67
N VAL A 231 -16.18 5.52 -5.03
CA VAL A 231 -15.63 4.17 -4.96
C VAL A 231 -14.86 3.95 -3.66
N THR A 232 -15.01 2.75 -3.10
CA THR A 232 -14.15 2.20 -2.06
C THR A 232 -13.25 1.14 -2.70
N TYR A 233 -11.96 1.25 -2.47
CA TYR A 233 -10.97 0.33 -3.00
C TYR A 233 -10.04 -0.17 -1.88
N LEU A 234 -9.77 -1.45 -1.91
CA LEU A 234 -9.00 -2.17 -0.89
C LEU A 234 -7.80 -2.87 -1.54
N GLU A 235 -6.65 -2.78 -0.92
CA GLU A 235 -5.43 -3.45 -1.38
C GLU A 235 -4.86 -4.32 -0.27
N GLY A 236 -4.65 -5.59 -0.57
CA GLY A 236 -3.95 -6.55 0.27
C GLY A 236 -2.66 -7.03 -0.39
N CYS A 237 -1.56 -7.12 0.38
CA CYS A 237 -0.27 -7.55 -0.15
C CYS A 237 0.41 -8.54 0.79
N THR A 238 0.97 -9.63 0.21
CA THR A 238 1.78 -10.60 0.95
C THR A 238 2.95 -11.13 0.12
N ALA A 239 3.97 -11.66 0.79
CA ALA A 239 5.11 -12.36 0.17
C ALA A 239 5.53 -13.58 0.98
N PRO A 240 6.18 -14.60 0.35
CA PRO A 240 6.80 -15.72 1.06
C PRO A 240 8.00 -15.28 1.91
N MET A 241 8.53 -16.20 2.69
CA MET A 241 9.78 -16.04 3.42
C MET A 241 10.96 -16.43 2.53
N TYR A 242 11.86 -15.50 2.29
CA TYR A 242 13.15 -15.76 1.67
C TYR A 242 14.27 -15.15 2.52
N ASP A 243 15.44 -15.78 2.52
CA ASP A 243 16.63 -15.26 3.22
C ASP A 243 17.39 -14.19 2.45
N THR A 244 16.85 -13.77 1.30
CA THR A 244 17.30 -12.65 0.49
C THR A 244 16.31 -11.48 0.59
N ASN A 245 16.79 -10.25 0.39
CA ASN A 245 15.92 -9.10 0.31
C ASN A 245 15.30 -8.99 -1.08
N GLN A 246 14.01 -8.64 -1.11
CA GLN A 246 13.27 -8.42 -2.35
C GLN A 246 12.77 -6.99 -2.41
N LEU A 247 12.84 -6.39 -3.60
CA LEU A 247 12.36 -5.03 -3.85
C LEU A 247 10.89 -5.04 -4.27
N HIS A 248 10.06 -4.35 -3.50
CA HIS A 248 8.71 -3.96 -3.89
C HIS A 248 8.67 -2.45 -4.11
N ALA A 249 8.45 -2.03 -5.35
CA ALA A 249 8.31 -0.61 -5.69
C ALA A 249 7.00 -0.39 -6.44
N ALA A 250 5.99 0.16 -5.74
CA ALA A 250 4.65 0.34 -6.29
C ALA A 250 4.27 1.81 -6.47
N ILE A 251 3.34 2.04 -7.39
CA ILE A 251 2.72 3.35 -7.63
C ILE A 251 1.21 3.24 -7.54
N VAL A 252 0.59 4.25 -6.88
CA VAL A 252 -0.87 4.44 -6.89
C VAL A 252 -1.20 5.88 -7.24
N GLU A 253 -1.99 6.05 -8.30
CA GLU A 253 -2.50 7.34 -8.76
C GLU A 253 -4.02 7.39 -8.58
N LEU A 254 -4.53 8.39 -7.85
CA LEU A 254 -5.95 8.63 -7.69
C LEU A 254 -6.33 10.00 -8.29
N VAL A 255 -7.42 10.04 -9.05
CA VAL A 255 -7.97 11.28 -9.61
C VAL A 255 -9.45 11.38 -9.24
N ALA A 256 -9.82 12.40 -8.46
CA ALA A 256 -11.19 12.70 -8.10
C ALA A 256 -11.64 14.01 -8.75
N LEU A 257 -12.71 13.96 -9.58
CA LEU A 257 -13.32 15.12 -10.23
C LEU A 257 -14.40 15.77 -9.34
N ASP A 258 -15.23 16.66 -9.87
CA ASP A 258 -16.20 17.45 -9.08
C ASP A 258 -17.16 16.52 -8.30
N ASP A 259 -17.31 16.78 -7.00
CA ASP A 259 -18.15 16.01 -6.07
C ASP A 259 -17.83 14.50 -6.04
N ALA A 260 -16.64 14.08 -6.48
CA ALA A 260 -16.24 12.68 -6.49
C ALA A 260 -15.55 12.29 -5.18
N GLU A 261 -15.72 11.04 -4.77
CA GLU A 261 -15.11 10.48 -3.56
C GLU A 261 -14.37 9.16 -3.86
N ILE A 262 -13.10 9.08 -3.41
CA ILE A 262 -12.30 7.85 -3.45
C ILE A 262 -11.86 7.53 -2.02
N LYS A 263 -12.25 6.34 -1.52
CA LYS A 263 -11.68 5.74 -0.31
C LYS A 263 -10.73 4.64 -0.70
N TYR A 264 -9.46 4.77 -0.33
CA TYR A 264 -8.42 3.81 -0.65
C TYR A 264 -7.81 3.26 0.63
N SER A 265 -7.97 1.97 0.85
CA SER A 265 -7.45 1.29 2.04
C SER A 265 -6.40 0.26 1.67
N THR A 266 -5.34 0.13 2.49
CA THR A 266 -4.35 -0.95 2.36
C THR A 266 -4.12 -1.64 3.69
N VAL A 267 -4.04 -2.97 3.63
CA VAL A 267 -3.50 -3.80 4.71
C VAL A 267 -2.32 -4.58 4.14
N GLN A 268 -1.11 -4.22 4.57
CA GLN A 268 0.12 -4.85 4.09
C GLN A 268 0.73 -5.74 5.16
N ASN A 269 0.99 -6.99 4.78
CA ASN A 269 1.60 -7.99 5.64
C ASN A 269 2.76 -8.69 4.91
N TRP A 270 3.86 -7.96 4.80
CA TRP A 270 5.08 -8.46 4.17
C TRP A 270 5.92 -9.30 5.13
N PHE A 271 6.85 -10.07 4.58
CA PHE A 271 7.89 -10.71 5.36
C PHE A 271 8.93 -9.68 5.83
N ALA A 272 9.19 -9.67 7.13
CA ALA A 272 10.03 -8.67 7.80
C ALA A 272 11.53 -8.98 7.79
N GLY A 273 11.93 -10.17 7.37
CA GLY A 273 13.20 -10.79 7.65
C GLY A 273 13.13 -11.74 8.84
N ASP A 274 14.20 -12.49 9.05
CA ASP A 274 14.32 -13.44 10.17
C ASP A 274 14.59 -12.73 11.53
N GLU A 275 14.76 -13.50 12.58
CA GLU A 275 15.07 -13.03 13.93
C GLU A 275 16.39 -12.23 14.04
N ASN A 276 17.28 -12.39 13.05
CA ASN A 276 18.55 -11.68 12.96
C ASN A 276 18.48 -10.46 12.01
N GLY A 277 17.31 -10.21 11.41
CA GLY A 277 17.09 -9.13 10.44
C GLY A 277 17.60 -9.46 9.04
N LYS A 278 17.82 -10.74 8.70
CA LYS A 278 18.24 -11.18 7.36
C LYS A 278 17.01 -11.42 6.47
N GLY A 279 17.10 -11.01 5.21
CA GLY A 279 15.99 -11.12 4.26
C GLY A 279 14.91 -10.05 4.46
N GLY A 280 13.72 -10.31 3.95
CA GLY A 280 12.56 -9.44 4.05
C GLY A 280 12.41 -8.44 2.91
N ILE A 281 11.25 -7.80 2.86
CA ILE A 281 10.85 -6.95 1.75
C ILE A 281 11.33 -5.51 1.97
N TYR A 282 11.90 -4.90 0.93
CA TYR A 282 12.08 -3.46 0.81
C TYR A 282 10.84 -2.87 0.10
N ASN A 283 9.98 -2.24 0.89
CA ASN A 283 8.67 -1.75 0.46
C ASN A 283 8.72 -0.24 0.21
N PHE A 284 9.01 0.14 -1.05
CA PHE A 284 9.14 1.53 -1.48
C PHE A 284 7.94 1.92 -2.36
N VAL A 285 7.02 2.71 -1.81
CA VAL A 285 5.73 2.97 -2.46
C VAL A 285 5.48 4.46 -2.61
N THR A 286 5.11 4.87 -3.83
CA THR A 286 4.67 6.23 -4.13
C THR A 286 3.16 6.24 -4.38
N LYS A 287 2.38 6.87 -3.50
CA LYS A 287 0.93 7.03 -3.63
C LYS A 287 0.57 8.51 -3.69
N ARG A 288 -0.22 8.93 -4.68
CA ARG A 288 -0.69 10.31 -4.79
C ARG A 288 -2.15 10.39 -5.21
N GLY A 289 -2.90 11.25 -4.51
CA GLY A 289 -4.27 11.61 -4.83
C GLY A 289 -4.36 13.04 -5.32
N LEU A 290 -5.02 13.24 -6.44
CA LEU A 290 -5.36 14.54 -6.99
C LEU A 290 -6.85 14.81 -6.80
N CYS A 291 -7.19 15.63 -5.82
CA CYS A 291 -8.52 16.21 -5.66
C CYS A 291 -8.66 17.37 -6.65
N LYS A 292 -8.92 17.04 -7.93
CA LYS A 292 -8.93 17.99 -9.04
C LYS A 292 -10.21 18.80 -9.06
N GLY A 293 -11.33 18.18 -8.70
CA GLY A 293 -12.65 18.80 -8.78
C GLY A 293 -13.05 19.55 -7.51
N VAL A 294 -14.05 20.42 -7.66
CA VAL A 294 -14.71 21.11 -6.54
C VAL A 294 -15.40 20.07 -5.65
N ASN A 295 -15.34 20.24 -4.31
CA ASN A 295 -15.89 19.31 -3.30
C ASN A 295 -15.37 17.87 -3.41
N SER A 296 -14.32 17.59 -4.18
CA SER A 296 -13.78 16.23 -4.30
C SER A 296 -13.12 15.79 -3.01
N LYS A 297 -13.14 14.47 -2.77
CA LYS A 297 -12.58 13.88 -1.56
C LYS A 297 -11.74 12.65 -1.87
N ILE A 298 -10.55 12.56 -1.25
CA ILE A 298 -9.71 11.36 -1.24
C ILE A 298 -9.33 11.03 0.20
N SER A 299 -9.63 9.81 0.62
CA SER A 299 -9.26 9.26 1.91
C SER A 299 -8.31 8.08 1.75
N TRP A 300 -7.15 8.16 2.41
CA TRP A 300 -6.18 7.08 2.52
C TRP A 300 -6.28 6.45 3.90
N THR A 301 -6.49 5.13 3.96
CA THR A 301 -6.37 4.37 5.20
C THR A 301 -5.35 3.27 5.01
N GLN A 302 -4.34 3.16 5.87
CA GLN A 302 -3.30 2.15 5.72
C GLN A 302 -2.88 1.53 7.04
N VAL A 303 -2.68 0.21 6.99
CA VAL A 303 -2.07 -0.59 8.05
C VAL A 303 -0.82 -1.25 7.47
N GLU A 304 0.33 -0.80 7.95
CA GLU A 304 1.64 -1.27 7.51
C GLU A 304 2.22 -2.20 8.57
N THR A 305 2.36 -3.46 8.24
CA THR A 305 3.02 -4.45 9.07
C THR A 305 3.99 -5.27 8.23
N GLY A 306 5.02 -5.79 8.86
CA GLY A 306 6.06 -6.51 8.14
C GLY A 306 7.00 -5.56 7.41
N SER A 307 7.62 -6.03 6.32
CA SER A 307 8.74 -5.40 5.60
C SER A 307 9.99 -5.20 6.45
N ALA A 308 11.15 -5.49 5.89
CA ALA A 308 12.41 -5.14 6.52
C ALA A 308 12.59 -3.61 6.54
N ILE A 309 12.27 -2.99 5.40
CA ILE A 309 12.31 -1.53 5.21
C ILE A 309 10.97 -1.08 4.60
N THR A 310 10.32 -0.10 5.23
CA THR A 310 9.15 0.58 4.65
C THR A 310 9.47 2.05 4.39
N TRP A 311 9.20 2.47 3.16
CA TRP A 311 9.37 3.86 2.75
C TRP A 311 8.16 4.28 1.90
N LYS A 312 7.22 5.03 2.51
CA LYS A 312 5.91 5.24 1.91
C LYS A 312 5.25 6.55 2.38
N TYR A 313 4.93 7.42 1.44
CA TYR A 313 4.28 8.71 1.72
C TYR A 313 3.10 8.96 0.77
N PRO A 314 1.89 8.47 1.08
CA PRO A 314 0.69 8.88 0.38
C PRO A 314 0.50 10.40 0.43
N SER A 315 -0.07 10.97 -0.60
CA SER A 315 -0.32 12.42 -0.63
C SER A 315 -1.67 12.76 -1.21
N CYS A 316 -2.21 13.93 -0.81
CA CYS A 316 -3.34 14.58 -1.46
C CYS A 316 -2.94 15.97 -1.93
N VAL A 317 -3.18 16.27 -3.23
CA VAL A 317 -3.09 17.61 -3.79
C VAL A 317 -4.51 18.13 -3.96
N LEU A 318 -4.88 19.12 -3.16
CA LEU A 318 -6.22 19.66 -3.03
C LEU A 318 -6.37 20.89 -3.95
N VAL A 319 -6.70 20.64 -5.23
CA VAL A 319 -6.77 21.67 -6.29
C VAL A 319 -8.15 22.28 -6.38
N GLY A 320 -9.20 21.46 -6.31
CA GLY A 320 -10.57 21.94 -6.35
C GLY A 320 -10.94 22.69 -5.06
N ASP A 321 -11.76 23.74 -5.20
CA ASP A 321 -12.28 24.44 -4.03
C ASP A 321 -13.13 23.48 -3.17
N ASN A 322 -13.08 23.65 -1.85
CA ASN A 322 -13.72 22.81 -0.84
C ASN A 322 -13.28 21.34 -0.86
N SER A 323 -12.22 20.97 -1.58
CA SER A 323 -11.75 19.58 -1.62
C SER A 323 -11.17 19.14 -0.28
N VAL A 324 -11.26 17.81 -0.04
CA VAL A 324 -10.90 17.20 1.24
C VAL A 324 -9.88 16.08 1.02
N GLY A 325 -8.81 16.09 1.81
CA GLY A 325 -7.81 15.02 1.87
C GLY A 325 -7.74 14.42 3.27
N GLU A 326 -7.82 13.11 3.38
CA GLU A 326 -7.72 12.41 4.67
C GLU A 326 -6.63 11.35 4.62
N PHE A 327 -5.95 11.17 5.75
CA PHE A 327 -4.92 10.15 5.92
C PHE A 327 -5.01 9.55 7.32
N TYR A 328 -5.29 8.26 7.36
CA TYR A 328 -5.34 7.45 8.57
C TYR A 328 -4.32 6.32 8.44
N SER A 329 -3.41 6.18 9.40
CA SER A 329 -2.37 5.16 9.30
C SER A 329 -2.00 4.53 10.63
N VAL A 330 -1.74 3.23 10.58
CA VAL A 330 -0.99 2.48 11.59
C VAL A 330 0.28 1.94 10.94
N ALA A 331 1.43 2.24 11.51
CA ALA A 331 2.71 1.65 11.12
C ALA A 331 3.29 0.90 12.32
N LEU A 332 3.37 -0.44 12.21
CA LEU A 332 3.96 -1.28 13.23
C LEU A 332 5.31 -1.83 12.78
N THR A 333 6.32 -1.61 13.60
CA THR A 333 7.66 -2.15 13.41
C THR A 333 8.11 -2.96 14.62
N ASN A 334 8.78 -4.08 14.38
CA ASN A 334 9.35 -4.94 15.43
C ASN A 334 10.74 -5.42 15.02
N ASN A 335 11.52 -5.96 15.97
CA ASN A 335 12.87 -6.48 15.75
C ASN A 335 13.78 -5.47 15.03
N TYR A 336 14.26 -5.79 13.83
CA TYR A 336 15.18 -4.95 13.04
C TYR A 336 14.50 -4.12 11.96
N GLN A 337 13.16 -4.15 11.91
CA GLN A 337 12.40 -3.40 10.92
C GLN A 337 12.64 -1.88 11.03
N GLN A 338 12.65 -1.22 9.89
CA GLN A 338 12.74 0.23 9.82
C GLN A 338 11.62 0.77 8.93
N ALA A 339 10.92 1.78 9.42
CA ALA A 339 9.89 2.47 8.66
C ALA A 339 10.15 3.99 8.68
N ASP A 340 10.10 4.60 7.51
CA ASP A 340 9.96 6.04 7.34
C ASP A 340 8.70 6.27 6.51
N THR A 341 7.58 6.50 7.20
CA THR A 341 6.25 6.63 6.61
C THR A 341 5.68 8.01 6.88
N GLY A 342 4.55 8.31 6.30
CA GLY A 342 3.86 9.57 6.55
C GLY A 342 3.00 10.01 5.39
N THR A 343 2.76 11.32 5.28
CA THR A 343 1.87 11.85 4.26
C THR A 343 2.24 13.27 3.84
N LYS A 344 1.68 13.71 2.72
CA LYS A 344 1.79 15.08 2.21
C LYS A 344 0.39 15.61 1.88
N MET A 345 0.00 16.73 2.49
CA MET A 345 -1.23 17.44 2.19
C MET A 345 -0.89 18.81 1.59
N VAL A 346 -1.24 19.01 0.32
CA VAL A 346 -0.93 20.23 -0.43
C VAL A 346 -2.21 20.95 -0.78
N HIS A 347 -2.47 22.06 -0.12
CA HIS A 347 -3.64 22.91 -0.30
C HIS A 347 -3.38 23.95 -1.41
N VAL A 348 -4.18 23.92 -2.48
CA VAL A 348 -4.10 24.82 -3.64
C VAL A 348 -5.39 25.60 -3.83
N GLY A 349 -6.55 24.92 -3.76
CA GLY A 349 -7.89 25.52 -3.86
C GLY A 349 -8.31 26.21 -2.56
N LYS A 350 -9.43 26.93 -2.62
CA LYS A 350 -10.02 27.65 -1.48
C LYS A 350 -10.83 26.69 -0.58
N ASN A 351 -10.88 27.01 0.72
CA ASN A 351 -11.65 26.25 1.73
C ASN A 351 -11.33 24.77 1.78
N THR A 352 -10.15 24.38 1.34
CA THR A 352 -9.70 22.99 1.34
C THR A 352 -9.44 22.50 2.76
N ARG A 353 -9.67 21.21 3.01
CA ARG A 353 -9.51 20.61 4.33
C ARG A 353 -8.62 19.37 4.26
N SER A 354 -7.79 19.16 5.27
CA SER A 354 -7.07 17.90 5.43
C SER A 354 -7.04 17.44 6.87
N THR A 355 -7.10 16.12 7.04
CA THR A 355 -6.99 15.43 8.34
C THR A 355 -5.90 14.39 8.24
N ILE A 356 -5.03 14.34 9.24
CA ILE A 356 -3.95 13.36 9.35
C ILE A 356 -4.03 12.74 10.73
N ILE A 357 -4.27 11.41 10.80
CA ILE A 357 -4.19 10.62 12.02
C ILE A 357 -3.18 9.50 11.79
N SER A 358 -2.01 9.58 12.41
CA SER A 358 -0.95 8.60 12.25
C SER A 358 -0.55 8.00 13.58
N LYS A 359 -0.59 6.68 13.66
CA LYS A 359 -0.22 5.89 14.84
C LYS A 359 1.00 5.04 14.52
N GLY A 360 2.13 5.32 15.16
CA GLY A 360 3.36 4.55 15.04
C GLY A 360 3.56 3.63 16.24
N ILE A 361 3.87 2.36 16.01
CA ILE A 361 4.20 1.40 17.07
C ILE A 361 5.58 0.84 16.79
N SER A 362 6.47 0.93 17.75
CA SER A 362 7.86 0.46 17.62
C SER A 362 8.21 -0.47 18.77
N ALA A 363 8.61 -1.69 18.44
CA ALA A 363 8.98 -2.74 19.38
C ALA A 363 10.37 -3.31 19.10
N GLY A 364 10.97 -3.99 20.08
CA GLY A 364 12.28 -4.61 19.95
C GLY A 364 13.38 -3.60 19.62
N LYS A 365 14.13 -3.82 18.56
CA LYS A 365 15.22 -2.96 18.07
C LYS A 365 14.81 -2.09 16.87
N SER A 366 13.51 -1.99 16.60
CA SER A 366 12.98 -1.35 15.42
C SER A 366 13.05 0.18 15.47
N LYS A 367 12.91 0.78 14.28
CA LYS A 367 12.87 2.23 14.10
C LYS A 367 11.63 2.60 13.32
N ASN A 368 10.80 3.45 13.87
CA ASN A 368 9.60 3.96 13.22
C ASN A 368 9.68 5.48 13.14
N SER A 369 9.61 6.01 11.93
CA SER A 369 9.65 7.44 11.67
C SER A 369 8.39 7.87 10.94
N TYR A 370 7.74 8.90 11.45
CA TYR A 370 6.67 9.62 10.76
C TYR A 370 7.23 10.90 10.12
N ARG A 371 6.88 11.14 8.85
CA ARG A 371 7.24 12.36 8.13
C ARG A 371 6.00 12.98 7.50
N GLY A 372 5.62 14.17 7.95
CA GLY A 372 4.43 14.88 7.49
C GLY A 372 4.75 16.20 6.80
N LEU A 373 4.20 16.39 5.59
CA LEU A 373 4.20 17.70 4.93
C LEU A 373 2.78 18.24 4.90
N VAL A 374 2.59 19.47 5.41
CA VAL A 374 1.41 20.28 5.19
C VAL A 374 1.84 21.55 4.49
N GLN A 375 1.41 21.74 3.24
CA GLN A 375 1.72 22.92 2.46
C GLN A 375 0.44 23.66 2.09
N VAL A 376 0.35 24.93 2.47
CA VAL A 376 -0.74 25.83 2.09
C VAL A 376 -0.20 26.86 1.12
N ASN A 377 -0.66 26.81 -0.13
CA ASN A 377 -0.23 27.73 -1.18
C ASN A 377 -0.86 29.12 -1.01
N PRO A 378 -0.29 30.19 -1.62
CA PRO A 378 -0.77 31.55 -1.47
C PRO A 378 -2.25 31.77 -1.84
N LYS A 379 -2.80 30.97 -2.76
CA LYS A 379 -4.19 31.08 -3.22
C LYS A 379 -5.19 30.25 -2.40
N ALA A 380 -4.72 29.42 -1.48
CA ALA A 380 -5.55 28.51 -0.68
C ALA A 380 -6.19 29.24 0.51
N GLU A 381 -7.08 30.18 0.23
CA GLU A 381 -7.85 30.90 1.26
C GLU A 381 -8.72 29.94 2.07
N GLY A 382 -8.78 30.12 3.39
CA GLY A 382 -9.63 29.34 4.30
C GLY A 382 -9.22 27.88 4.43
N ALA A 383 -8.01 27.52 4.01
CA ALA A 383 -7.50 26.16 4.16
C ALA A 383 -7.40 25.76 5.64
N ARG A 384 -7.75 24.50 5.94
CA ARG A 384 -7.69 23.94 7.29
C ARG A 384 -6.98 22.59 7.28
N ASN A 385 -6.07 22.40 8.23
CA ASN A 385 -5.44 21.12 8.48
C ASN A 385 -5.51 20.79 9.97
N TYR A 386 -5.78 19.50 10.24
CA TYR A 386 -5.57 18.89 11.55
C TYR A 386 -4.62 17.70 11.38
N SER A 387 -3.56 17.65 12.18
CA SER A 387 -2.58 16.56 12.16
C SER A 387 -2.34 16.05 13.57
N GLN A 388 -2.53 14.75 13.78
CA GLN A 388 -2.20 14.04 15.00
C GLN A 388 -1.26 12.88 14.69
N CYS A 389 -0.08 12.87 15.33
CA CYS A 389 0.98 11.91 15.06
C CYS A 389 1.46 11.32 16.39
N ASP A 390 0.91 10.16 16.75
CA ASP A 390 1.22 9.51 18.02
C ASP A 390 2.13 8.31 17.82
N SER A 391 3.11 8.15 18.72
CA SER A 391 4.04 7.03 18.72
C SER A 391 3.95 6.27 20.05
N MET A 392 3.97 4.94 19.97
CA MET A 392 4.02 4.05 21.12
C MET A 392 5.27 3.19 21.08
N LEU A 393 6.03 3.18 22.14
CA LEU A 393 7.25 2.41 22.30
C LEU A 393 7.00 1.20 23.21
N LEU A 394 7.52 0.04 22.75
CA LEU A 394 7.54 -1.20 23.52
C LEU A 394 9.01 -1.65 23.72
N GLY A 395 9.39 -1.85 24.97
CA GLY A 395 10.78 -2.19 25.32
C GLY A 395 11.70 -0.97 25.37
N ASP A 396 13.01 -1.22 25.56
CA ASP A 396 14.01 -0.18 25.85
C ASP A 396 14.86 0.22 24.64
N THR A 397 14.82 -0.55 23.57
CA THR A 397 15.70 -0.39 22.40
C THR A 397 14.99 0.09 21.14
N SER A 398 13.66 0.16 21.17
CA SER A 398 12.85 0.69 20.06
C SER A 398 12.96 2.20 19.94
N ASN A 399 12.76 2.72 18.72
CA ASN A 399 12.92 4.15 18.43
C ASN A 399 11.74 4.68 17.63
N ALA A 400 11.27 5.87 17.97
CA ALA A 400 10.28 6.61 17.22
C ALA A 400 10.79 8.02 16.92
N ASN A 401 10.54 8.50 15.69
CA ASN A 401 10.90 9.84 15.26
C ASN A 401 9.73 10.50 14.54
N THR A 402 9.58 11.80 14.71
CA THR A 402 8.56 12.60 14.01
C THR A 402 9.22 13.78 13.32
N PHE A 403 8.99 13.91 12.01
CA PHE A 403 9.56 14.97 11.17
C PHE A 403 8.43 15.78 10.52
N PRO A 404 7.79 16.72 11.25
CA PRO A 404 6.78 17.60 10.68
C PRO A 404 7.44 18.67 9.81
N TYR A 405 6.85 18.93 8.64
CA TYR A 405 7.19 20.06 7.79
C TYR A 405 5.93 20.83 7.42
N ILE A 406 5.80 22.04 7.95
CA ILE A 406 4.59 22.85 7.79
C ILE A 406 4.98 24.17 7.09
N GLN A 407 4.41 24.40 5.90
CA GLN A 407 4.64 25.61 5.12
C GLN A 407 3.30 26.30 4.84
N VAL A 408 3.06 27.43 5.47
CA VAL A 408 1.83 28.21 5.32
C VAL A 408 2.13 29.52 4.62
N GLN A 409 1.55 29.72 3.43
CA GLN A 409 1.74 30.89 2.61
C GLN A 409 0.45 31.74 2.46
N ASN A 410 -0.59 31.43 3.23
CA ASN A 410 -1.85 32.21 3.26
C ASN A 410 -2.28 32.45 4.70
N SER A 411 -2.50 33.71 5.07
CA SER A 411 -2.80 34.15 6.45
C SER A 411 -4.18 33.72 6.96
N SER A 412 -5.11 33.34 6.08
CA SER A 412 -6.44 32.85 6.47
C SER A 412 -6.46 31.34 6.82
N ALA A 413 -5.34 30.65 6.63
CA ALA A 413 -5.25 29.21 6.91
C ALA A 413 -5.21 28.94 8.42
N GLN A 414 -5.76 27.80 8.81
CA GLN A 414 -5.71 27.23 10.16
C GLN A 414 -5.02 25.88 10.09
N VAL A 415 -3.89 25.75 10.77
CA VAL A 415 -3.11 24.52 10.79
C VAL A 415 -2.85 24.13 12.24
N GLU A 416 -3.29 22.93 12.61
CA GLU A 416 -3.13 22.33 13.92
C GLU A 416 -2.25 21.08 13.79
N HIS A 417 -1.26 20.96 14.67
CA HIS A 417 -0.37 19.80 14.70
C HIS A 417 -0.14 19.36 16.15
N GLU A 418 -0.47 18.12 16.44
CA GLU A 418 -0.19 17.45 17.69
C GLU A 418 0.73 16.26 17.46
N ALA A 419 1.67 16.03 18.38
CA ALA A 419 2.52 14.86 18.37
C ALA A 419 2.74 14.37 19.79
N SER A 420 2.57 13.09 20.01
CA SER A 420 2.86 12.46 21.28
C SER A 420 3.74 11.23 21.14
N THR A 421 4.53 10.94 22.14
CA THR A 421 5.28 9.69 22.26
C THR A 421 5.06 9.12 23.64
N SER A 422 4.55 7.91 23.69
CA SER A 422 4.30 7.18 24.95
C SER A 422 5.06 5.86 24.95
N LYS A 423 5.34 5.37 26.16
CA LYS A 423 5.87 4.03 26.42
C LYS A 423 4.88 3.30 27.32
N ILE A 424 4.63 2.03 27.04
CA ILE A 424 3.86 1.20 27.97
C ILE A 424 4.69 1.00 29.22
N GLY A 425 4.18 1.53 30.34
CA GLY A 425 4.85 1.49 31.64
C GLY A 425 4.52 0.23 32.45
N GLU A 426 5.43 -0.15 33.36
CA GLU A 426 5.22 -1.27 34.28
C GLU A 426 3.97 -1.06 35.15
N ASP A 427 3.65 0.18 35.53
CA ASP A 427 2.45 0.51 36.33
C ASP A 427 1.16 0.17 35.60
N GLN A 428 1.12 0.38 34.26
CA GLN A 428 -0.03 0.01 33.44
C GLN A 428 -0.18 -1.51 33.38
N LEU A 429 0.90 -2.22 33.12
CA LEU A 429 0.89 -3.69 33.08
C LEU A 429 0.52 -4.27 34.45
N PHE A 430 1.05 -3.70 35.55
CA PHE A 430 0.69 -4.08 36.91
C PHE A 430 -0.81 -3.89 37.18
N TYR A 431 -1.39 -2.77 36.75
CA TYR A 431 -2.83 -2.53 36.88
C TYR A 431 -3.69 -3.59 36.17
N PHE A 432 -3.29 -4.06 34.97
CA PHE A 432 -3.94 -5.16 34.29
C PHE A 432 -3.74 -6.50 35.02
N ALA A 433 -2.51 -6.77 35.48
CA ALA A 433 -2.19 -7.99 36.23
C ALA A 433 -3.02 -8.14 37.50
N GLN A 434 -3.32 -7.04 38.22
CA GLN A 434 -4.23 -7.03 39.40
C GLN A 434 -5.66 -7.50 39.06
N ARG A 435 -6.03 -7.53 37.79
CA ARG A 435 -7.32 -8.00 37.26
C ARG A 435 -7.25 -9.37 36.60
N GLY A 436 -6.10 -10.04 36.74
CA GLY A 436 -5.87 -11.37 36.17
C GLY A 436 -5.65 -11.37 34.64
N ILE A 437 -5.35 -10.21 34.04
CA ILE A 437 -5.04 -10.09 32.62
C ILE A 437 -3.54 -10.32 32.43
N SER A 438 -3.17 -11.17 31.48
CA SER A 438 -1.75 -11.44 31.18
C SER A 438 -1.06 -10.19 30.62
N PRO A 439 0.26 -10.04 30.76
CA PRO A 439 1.00 -8.92 30.14
C PRO A 439 0.79 -8.85 28.62
N GLU A 440 0.75 -9.99 27.92
CA GLU A 440 0.53 -10.07 26.48
C GLU A 440 -0.86 -9.56 26.11
N ASP A 441 -1.91 -10.01 26.81
CA ASP A 441 -3.28 -9.54 26.57
C ASP A 441 -3.40 -8.03 26.89
N ALA A 442 -2.76 -7.57 27.96
CA ALA A 442 -2.76 -6.16 28.34
C ALA A 442 -2.15 -5.28 27.24
N VAL A 443 -1.00 -5.68 26.69
CA VAL A 443 -0.35 -4.97 25.58
C VAL A 443 -1.24 -4.98 24.35
N SER A 444 -1.83 -6.12 23.98
CA SER A 444 -2.75 -6.22 22.84
C SER A 444 -3.95 -5.29 23.00
N MET A 445 -4.57 -5.24 24.20
CA MET A 445 -5.70 -4.35 24.49
C MET A 445 -5.32 -2.87 24.40
N ILE A 446 -4.14 -2.49 24.91
CA ILE A 446 -3.64 -1.10 24.85
C ILE A 446 -3.43 -0.70 23.40
N ILE A 447 -2.84 -1.57 22.57
CA ILE A 447 -2.55 -1.30 21.17
C ILE A 447 -3.82 -1.23 20.33
N SER A 448 -4.76 -2.14 20.52
CA SER A 448 -6.08 -2.07 19.87
C SER A 448 -6.78 -0.75 20.18
N GLY A 449 -6.74 -0.32 21.44
CA GLY A 449 -7.26 0.99 21.86
C GLY A 449 -6.55 2.17 21.19
N PHE A 450 -5.22 2.11 21.09
CA PHE A 450 -4.38 3.12 20.45
C PHE A 450 -4.65 3.27 18.96
N CYS A 451 -4.92 2.16 18.25
CA CYS A 451 -5.16 2.11 16.82
C CYS A 451 -6.62 2.34 16.42
N ARG A 452 -7.55 2.42 17.39
CA ARG A 452 -8.99 2.43 17.17
C ARG A 452 -9.47 3.46 16.15
N ASP A 453 -8.92 4.68 16.20
CA ASP A 453 -9.34 5.76 15.29
C ASP A 453 -9.06 5.41 13.83
N VAL A 454 -7.97 4.69 13.57
CA VAL A 454 -7.61 4.25 12.21
C VAL A 454 -8.45 3.04 11.79
N PHE A 455 -8.67 2.09 12.71
CA PHE A 455 -9.44 0.88 12.39
C PHE A 455 -10.91 1.18 12.08
N ASN A 456 -11.47 2.22 12.68
CA ASN A 456 -12.84 2.66 12.41
C ASN A 456 -13.03 3.16 10.96
N GLU A 457 -11.96 3.51 10.27
CA GLU A 457 -11.99 3.95 8.85
C GLU A 457 -11.85 2.79 7.86
N LEU A 458 -11.54 1.58 8.34
CA LEU A 458 -11.49 0.37 7.53
C LEU A 458 -12.87 -0.29 7.45
N PRO A 459 -13.20 -0.98 6.35
CA PRO A 459 -14.29 -1.94 6.33
C PRO A 459 -14.12 -2.99 7.44
N MET A 460 -15.23 -3.46 8.01
CA MET A 460 -15.24 -4.27 9.23
C MET A 460 -14.36 -5.53 9.15
N GLU A 461 -14.39 -6.22 8.00
CA GLU A 461 -13.59 -7.42 7.77
C GLU A 461 -12.08 -7.11 7.80
N PHE A 462 -11.66 -5.99 7.21
CA PHE A 462 -10.27 -5.55 7.19
C PHE A 462 -9.84 -4.98 8.54
N ALA A 463 -10.72 -4.33 9.27
CA ALA A 463 -10.44 -3.88 10.64
C ALA A 463 -10.16 -5.07 11.56
N ALA A 464 -10.95 -6.14 11.46
CA ALA A 464 -10.73 -7.37 12.23
C ALA A 464 -9.43 -8.09 11.82
N GLU A 465 -9.09 -8.12 10.53
CA GLU A 465 -7.82 -8.66 10.05
C GLU A 465 -6.64 -7.85 10.55
N ALA A 466 -6.71 -6.52 10.46
CA ALA A 466 -5.67 -5.60 10.93
C ALA A 466 -5.41 -5.76 12.44
N ASP A 467 -6.45 -5.81 13.26
CA ASP A 467 -6.34 -6.00 14.71
C ASP A 467 -5.68 -7.34 15.05
N LYS A 468 -6.08 -8.42 14.37
CA LYS A 468 -5.47 -9.73 14.51
C LYS A 468 -4.00 -9.75 14.09
N LEU A 469 -3.65 -9.09 12.98
CA LEU A 469 -2.27 -8.98 12.52
C LEU A 469 -1.38 -8.23 13.50
N LEU A 470 -1.87 -7.14 14.10
CA LEU A 470 -1.13 -6.40 15.11
C LEU A 470 -0.88 -7.24 16.36
N SER A 471 -1.91 -7.94 16.84
CA SER A 471 -1.78 -8.83 17.99
C SER A 471 -0.72 -9.91 17.76
N LEU A 472 -0.78 -10.63 16.62
CA LEU A 472 0.18 -11.68 16.26
C LEU A 472 1.63 -11.18 16.12
N LYS A 473 1.83 -9.97 15.61
CA LYS A 473 3.17 -9.39 15.41
C LYS A 473 3.82 -8.93 16.71
N LEU A 474 3.05 -8.74 17.76
CA LEU A 474 3.51 -8.23 19.05
C LEU A 474 3.63 -9.27 20.16
N GLU A 475 3.16 -10.50 19.93
CA GLU A 475 3.21 -11.61 20.89
C GLU A 475 4.60 -11.87 21.50
N ASN A 476 5.68 -11.42 20.88
CA ASN A 476 7.07 -11.59 21.34
C ASN A 476 7.78 -10.29 21.72
N SER A 477 7.06 -9.17 21.78
CA SER A 477 7.70 -7.85 22.03
C SER A 477 7.62 -7.38 23.48
N VAL A 478 7.03 -8.21 24.35
CA VAL A 478 6.93 -7.97 25.80
C VAL A 478 7.92 -8.90 26.50
N GLY A 479 9.17 -8.49 26.62
CA GLY A 479 10.22 -9.25 27.32
C GLY A 479 11.27 -8.33 27.91
#